data_2b66edb8282faff09799d09a41100644
#
_entry.id   2b66edb8282faff09799d09a41100644
#
_cell.length_a   1.000
_cell.length_b   1.000
_cell.length_c   1.000
_cell.angle_alpha   90.00
_cell.angle_beta   90.00
_cell.angle_gamma   90.00
#
_symmetry.space_group_name_H-M   'P 1'
#
loop_
_entity.id
_entity.type
_entity.pdbx_description
1 polymer ?
#
loop_
_entity_poly.entity_id
_entity_poly.type
_entity_poly.pdbx_seq_one_letter_code
_entity_poly.pdbx_strand_id
1 'polypeptide(L)'
;MPTEMPKLFLARHGDTAWTETRQRTGRTDLPLNTSGEERARQLGERLRRISFVSVFTSPLQRASKTCELAGFGPVARVDPDLAEWDYGRFEGMLTKHILKGRPGWELYRDGCPGGESPEAVAARADRFITRVRDISGDVLAFSSAHIIRMIAARWLGLPPGAGRFFYCRTASVGVLGFEHKNLDEPIIGLWNHVVQPRG
;
A
#
# COMPACT_ATOMS: atom_id res chain seq x y z
N MET A 1 -22.83 -2.50 13.94
CA MET A 1 -21.76 -1.47 14.00
C MET A 1 -20.61 -2.04 14.79
N PRO A 2 -19.34 -1.87 14.38
CA PRO A 2 -18.21 -2.33 15.15
C PRO A 2 -18.20 -1.66 16.53
N THR A 3 -17.87 -2.43 17.56
CA THR A 3 -17.81 -1.92 18.95
C THR A 3 -16.64 -0.95 19.16
N GLU A 4 -15.61 -1.05 18.32
CA GLU A 4 -14.45 -0.16 18.25
C GLU A 4 -14.22 0.24 16.80
N MET A 5 -13.94 1.52 16.56
CA MET A 5 -13.71 2.04 15.22
C MET A 5 -12.43 1.46 14.63
N PRO A 6 -12.45 0.92 13.41
CA PRO A 6 -11.27 0.37 12.80
C PRO A 6 -10.22 1.46 12.50
N LYS A 7 -8.95 1.15 12.77
CA LYS A 7 -7.82 1.86 12.18
C LYS A 7 -7.13 0.93 11.19
N LEU A 8 -6.87 1.44 10.00
CA LEU A 8 -6.14 0.71 8.97
C LEU A 8 -4.69 1.19 8.92
N PHE A 9 -3.78 0.32 9.30
CA PHE A 9 -2.35 0.50 9.17
C PHE A 9 -1.91 -0.04 7.81
N LEU A 10 -1.35 0.81 6.97
CA LEU A 10 -0.88 0.49 5.63
C LEU A 10 0.65 0.48 5.62
N ALA A 11 1.25 -0.67 5.47
CA ALA A 11 2.69 -0.88 5.41
C ALA A 11 3.13 -1.15 3.96
N ARG A 12 4.00 -0.28 3.41
CA ARG A 12 4.60 -0.55 2.11
C ARG A 12 5.77 -1.53 2.26
N HIS A 13 5.92 -2.43 1.30
CA HIS A 13 7.05 -3.36 1.23
C HIS A 13 8.42 -2.66 1.28
N GLY A 14 9.46 -3.39 1.69
CA GLY A 14 10.85 -2.96 1.69
C GLY A 14 11.42 -2.73 0.29
N ASP A 15 12.71 -2.41 0.19
CA ASP A 15 13.36 -2.13 -1.08
C ASP A 15 13.52 -3.40 -1.94
N THR A 16 13.46 -3.22 -3.25
CA THR A 16 13.72 -4.22 -4.30
C THR A 16 14.68 -3.62 -5.33
N ALA A 17 15.25 -4.43 -6.21
CA ALA A 17 16.12 -3.94 -7.29
C ALA A 17 15.44 -2.82 -8.11
N TRP A 18 14.14 -2.95 -8.40
CA TRP A 18 13.42 -1.96 -9.20
C TRP A 18 12.95 -0.72 -8.41
N THR A 19 12.85 -0.77 -7.09
CA THR A 19 12.62 0.46 -6.31
C THR A 19 13.85 1.36 -6.31
N GLU A 20 15.06 0.79 -6.32
CA GLU A 20 16.31 1.56 -6.43
C GLU A 20 16.46 2.23 -7.80
N THR A 21 16.17 1.49 -8.86
CA THR A 21 16.23 2.01 -10.23
C THR A 21 15.00 2.85 -10.62
N ARG A 22 13.95 2.89 -9.77
CA ARG A 22 12.68 3.60 -9.99
C ARG A 22 11.87 3.06 -11.18
N GLN A 23 12.05 1.79 -11.51
CA GLN A 23 11.23 1.12 -12.51
C GLN A 23 9.84 0.79 -11.94
N ARG A 24 8.84 0.82 -12.82
CA ARG A 24 7.47 0.43 -12.48
C ARG A 24 7.42 -1.05 -12.15
N THR A 25 7.04 -1.39 -10.93
CA THR A 25 6.96 -2.78 -10.45
C THR A 25 5.52 -3.10 -10.08
N GLY A 26 4.76 -3.62 -11.00
CA GLY A 26 3.37 -4.05 -10.81
C GLY A 26 3.27 -5.53 -10.52
N ARG A 27 2.97 -6.31 -11.56
CA ARG A 27 2.78 -7.76 -11.48
C ARG A 27 4.10 -8.55 -11.50
N THR A 28 5.19 -7.96 -11.94
CA THR A 28 6.52 -8.60 -11.84
C THR A 28 6.83 -8.87 -10.38
N ASP A 29 7.00 -10.14 -10.04
CA ASP A 29 7.13 -10.57 -8.65
C ASP A 29 8.59 -10.63 -8.22
N LEU A 30 9.16 -9.46 -7.91
CA LEU A 30 10.54 -9.29 -7.47
C LEU A 30 10.69 -9.50 -5.96
N PRO A 31 11.78 -10.15 -5.50
CA PRO A 31 12.11 -10.27 -4.09
C PRO A 31 12.57 -8.92 -3.50
N LEU A 32 12.59 -8.86 -2.18
CA LEU A 32 13.30 -7.80 -1.46
C LEU A 32 14.81 -7.93 -1.73
N ASN A 33 15.52 -6.80 -1.73
CA ASN A 33 16.97 -6.80 -1.60
C ASN A 33 17.39 -6.76 -0.11
N THR A 34 18.67 -6.85 0.18
CA THR A 34 19.21 -6.88 1.56
C THR A 34 18.74 -5.67 2.39
N SER A 35 18.77 -4.47 1.82
CA SER A 35 18.27 -3.25 2.47
C SER A 35 16.76 -3.36 2.77
N GLY A 36 16.00 -3.87 1.81
CA GLY A 36 14.55 -4.07 1.97
C GLY A 36 14.20 -5.05 3.08
N GLU A 37 14.96 -6.14 3.21
CA GLU A 37 14.78 -7.10 4.31
C GLU A 37 15.09 -6.49 5.68
N GLU A 38 16.19 -5.76 5.77
CA GLU A 38 16.57 -5.09 7.02
C GLU A 38 15.51 -4.06 7.45
N ARG A 39 15.04 -3.24 6.51
CA ARG A 39 13.99 -2.27 6.77
C ARG A 39 12.64 -2.92 7.12
N ALA A 40 12.36 -4.11 6.58
CA ALA A 40 11.18 -4.89 6.95
C ALA A 40 11.25 -5.36 8.43
N ARG A 41 12.42 -5.80 8.92
CA ARG A 41 12.63 -6.17 10.33
C ARG A 41 12.45 -4.96 11.25
N GLN A 42 13.05 -3.81 10.90
CA GLN A 42 12.92 -2.55 11.66
C GLN A 42 11.46 -2.07 11.72
N LEU A 43 10.73 -2.20 10.62
CA LEU A 43 9.29 -1.93 10.58
C LEU A 43 8.53 -2.82 11.58
N GLY A 44 8.89 -4.10 11.66
CA GLY A 44 8.31 -5.06 12.60
C GLY A 44 8.54 -4.70 14.06
N GLU A 45 9.70 -4.18 14.44
CA GLU A 45 9.99 -3.75 15.82
C GLU A 45 8.99 -2.70 16.33
N ARG A 46 8.53 -1.85 15.45
CA ARG A 46 7.53 -0.83 15.76
C ARG A 46 6.12 -1.39 15.77
N LEU A 47 5.76 -2.14 14.75
CA LEU A 47 4.39 -2.65 14.59
C LEU A 47 4.02 -3.68 15.66
N ARG A 48 4.97 -4.48 16.15
CA ARG A 48 4.76 -5.48 17.21
C ARG A 48 4.31 -4.90 18.56
N ARG A 49 4.39 -3.58 18.74
CA ARG A 49 3.87 -2.89 19.94
C ARG A 49 2.38 -2.58 19.86
N ILE A 50 1.74 -2.88 18.74
CA ILE A 50 0.33 -2.64 18.46
C ILE A 50 -0.35 -3.98 18.32
N SER A 51 -1.52 -4.13 18.96
CA SER A 51 -2.35 -5.32 18.81
C SER A 51 -3.25 -5.17 17.59
N PHE A 52 -3.06 -6.03 16.59
CA PHE A 52 -3.90 -6.07 15.40
C PHE A 52 -4.87 -7.24 15.48
N VAL A 53 -6.16 -6.97 15.24
CA VAL A 53 -7.21 -8.01 15.20
C VAL A 53 -7.23 -8.75 13.87
N SER A 54 -6.68 -8.13 12.82
CA SER A 54 -6.53 -8.75 11.49
C SER A 54 -5.29 -8.23 10.80
N VAL A 55 -4.61 -9.13 10.09
CA VAL A 55 -3.43 -8.80 9.27
C VAL A 55 -3.66 -9.32 7.86
N PHE A 56 -3.46 -8.45 6.87
CA PHE A 56 -3.57 -8.77 5.44
C PHE A 56 -2.23 -8.52 4.72
N THR A 57 -2.01 -9.26 3.65
CA THR A 57 -0.86 -9.03 2.77
C THR A 57 -1.23 -9.19 1.30
N SER A 58 -0.59 -8.38 0.46
CA SER A 58 -0.61 -8.59 -0.99
C SER A 58 -0.08 -9.99 -1.35
N PRO A 59 -0.57 -10.61 -2.45
CA PRO A 59 -0.02 -11.87 -2.95
C PRO A 59 1.42 -11.76 -3.47
N LEU A 60 1.93 -10.55 -3.72
CA LEU A 60 3.27 -10.33 -4.28
C LEU A 60 4.35 -10.52 -3.21
N GLN A 61 5.41 -11.31 -3.55
CA GLN A 61 6.41 -11.76 -2.59
C GLN A 61 7.11 -10.61 -1.83
N ARG A 62 7.34 -9.46 -2.44
CA ARG A 62 7.94 -8.30 -1.77
C ARG A 62 7.10 -7.81 -0.58
N ALA A 63 5.77 -7.87 -0.68
CA ALA A 63 4.89 -7.48 0.41
C ALA A 63 4.71 -8.61 1.44
N SER A 64 4.49 -9.85 1.00
CA SER A 64 4.35 -11.00 1.88
C SER A 64 5.65 -11.28 2.64
N LYS A 65 6.82 -11.13 2.00
CA LYS A 65 8.11 -11.25 2.68
C LYS A 65 8.37 -10.12 3.68
N THR A 66 7.93 -8.88 3.35
CA THR A 66 7.98 -7.78 4.33
C THR A 66 7.10 -8.09 5.54
N CYS A 67 5.90 -8.63 5.34
CA CYS A 67 4.99 -9.05 6.39
C CYS A 67 5.62 -10.15 7.28
N GLU A 68 6.23 -11.16 6.67
CA GLU A 68 6.94 -12.24 7.35
C GLU A 68 8.09 -11.71 8.23
N LEU A 69 8.99 -10.92 7.64
CA LEU A 69 10.15 -10.35 8.34
C LEU A 69 9.74 -9.36 9.45
N ALA A 70 8.62 -8.69 9.28
CA ALA A 70 8.03 -7.85 10.34
C ALA A 70 7.41 -8.66 11.48
N GLY A 71 7.32 -10.00 11.35
CA GLY A 71 6.84 -10.92 12.39
C GLY A 71 5.33 -11.22 12.33
N PHE A 72 4.66 -10.90 11.22
CA PHE A 72 3.21 -11.10 11.07
C PHE A 72 2.86 -12.23 10.08
N GLY A 73 3.83 -12.90 9.46
CA GLY A 73 3.60 -13.96 8.47
C GLY A 73 2.59 -15.03 8.93
N PRO A 74 2.72 -15.62 10.13
CA PRO A 74 1.84 -16.72 10.58
C PRO A 74 0.36 -16.34 10.71
N VAL A 75 0.04 -15.06 10.89
CA VAL A 75 -1.33 -14.57 11.10
C VAL A 75 -1.89 -13.81 9.90
N ALA A 76 -1.07 -13.57 8.89
CA ALA A 76 -1.45 -12.79 7.73
C ALA A 76 -2.34 -13.59 6.75
N ARG A 77 -3.37 -12.94 6.24
CA ARG A 77 -4.23 -13.46 5.18
C ARG A 77 -3.87 -12.76 3.87
N VAL A 78 -3.67 -13.54 2.82
CA VAL A 78 -3.44 -13.00 1.48
C VAL A 78 -4.74 -12.42 0.94
N ASP A 79 -4.68 -11.15 0.49
CA ASP A 79 -5.81 -10.47 -0.15
C ASP A 79 -5.41 -9.98 -1.56
N PRO A 80 -6.01 -10.50 -2.63
CA PRO A 80 -5.68 -10.12 -4.00
C PRO A 80 -5.97 -8.65 -4.33
N ASP A 81 -6.91 -7.99 -3.63
CA ASP A 81 -7.20 -6.57 -3.81
C ASP A 81 -6.03 -5.67 -3.35
N LEU A 82 -5.08 -6.21 -2.57
CA LEU A 82 -3.85 -5.54 -2.15
C LEU A 82 -2.70 -5.67 -3.16
N ALA A 83 -2.88 -6.36 -4.29
CA ALA A 83 -1.85 -6.40 -5.33
C ALA A 83 -1.54 -4.98 -5.85
N GLU A 84 -0.29 -4.75 -6.28
CA GLU A 84 0.06 -3.46 -6.90
C GLU A 84 -0.68 -3.25 -8.22
N TRP A 85 -0.72 -2.03 -8.70
CA TRP A 85 -1.27 -1.64 -9.99
C TRP A 85 -0.66 -2.48 -11.11
N ASP A 86 -1.49 -3.05 -11.97
CA ASP A 86 -1.03 -3.69 -13.19
C ASP A 86 -0.64 -2.61 -14.20
N TYR A 87 0.65 -2.47 -14.45
CA TYR A 87 1.15 -1.44 -15.38
C TYR A 87 1.11 -1.86 -16.84
N GLY A 88 0.68 -3.09 -17.16
CA GLY A 88 0.58 -3.58 -18.53
C GLY A 88 1.86 -3.33 -19.32
N ARG A 89 1.77 -2.57 -20.43
CA ARG A 89 2.93 -2.27 -21.29
C ARG A 89 3.98 -1.36 -20.63
N PHE A 90 3.69 -0.75 -19.50
CA PHE A 90 4.63 0.10 -18.77
C PHE A 90 5.38 -0.63 -17.65
N GLU A 91 5.13 -1.94 -17.49
CA GLU A 91 5.87 -2.77 -16.53
C GLU A 91 7.38 -2.69 -16.80
N GLY A 92 8.18 -2.50 -15.75
CA GLY A 92 9.64 -2.35 -15.84
C GLY A 92 10.14 -1.03 -16.42
N MET A 93 9.28 -0.16 -16.92
CA MET A 93 9.68 1.11 -17.53
C MET A 93 9.95 2.20 -16.47
N LEU A 94 10.86 3.09 -16.82
CA LEU A 94 11.05 4.35 -16.10
C LEU A 94 10.02 5.39 -16.56
N THR A 95 9.53 6.20 -15.64
CA THR A 95 8.57 7.29 -15.96
C THR A 95 9.07 8.20 -17.10
N LYS A 96 10.38 8.54 -17.11
CA LYS A 96 10.96 9.36 -18.19
C LYS A 96 10.85 8.72 -19.59
N HIS A 97 10.87 7.39 -19.67
CA HIS A 97 10.72 6.68 -20.94
C HIS A 97 9.26 6.64 -21.39
N ILE A 98 8.33 6.47 -20.45
CA ILE A 98 6.88 6.56 -20.73
C ILE A 98 6.54 7.95 -21.29
N LEU A 99 7.02 9.00 -20.62
CA LEU A 99 6.76 10.39 -21.02
C LEU A 99 7.33 10.77 -22.39
N LYS A 100 8.41 10.11 -22.86
CA LYS A 100 8.91 10.27 -24.23
C LYS A 100 7.89 9.81 -25.29
N GLY A 101 7.22 8.70 -25.03
CA GLY A 101 6.21 8.14 -25.94
C GLY A 101 4.79 8.69 -25.70
N ARG A 102 4.52 9.21 -24.51
CA ARG A 102 3.22 9.75 -24.08
C ARG A 102 3.42 11.02 -23.25
N PRO A 103 3.68 12.17 -23.87
CA PRO A 103 3.83 13.44 -23.15
C PRO A 103 2.61 13.75 -22.28
N GLY A 104 2.85 14.16 -21.03
CA GLY A 104 1.79 14.50 -20.09
C GLY A 104 1.05 13.31 -19.47
N TRP A 105 1.48 12.06 -19.74
CA TRP A 105 0.88 10.88 -19.07
C TRP A 105 0.99 10.96 -17.55
N GLU A 106 -0.10 10.61 -16.89
CA GLU A 106 -0.19 10.54 -15.42
C GLU A 106 -0.97 9.27 -15.01
N LEU A 107 -0.39 8.46 -14.12
CA LEU A 107 -0.90 7.13 -13.76
C LEU A 107 -2.35 7.15 -13.27
N TYR A 108 -2.67 8.04 -12.32
CA TYR A 108 -3.98 8.09 -11.68
C TYR A 108 -5.08 8.76 -12.52
N ARG A 109 -4.72 9.30 -13.68
CA ARG A 109 -5.65 9.84 -14.68
C ARG A 109 -5.79 8.92 -15.89
N ASP A 110 -4.67 8.41 -16.40
CA ASP A 110 -4.63 7.77 -17.72
C ASP A 110 -4.52 6.24 -17.64
N GLY A 111 -4.18 5.69 -16.48
CA GLY A 111 -3.94 4.27 -16.32
C GLY A 111 -2.78 3.75 -17.18
N CYS A 112 -2.80 2.46 -17.48
CA CYS A 112 -1.74 1.79 -18.24
C CYS A 112 -2.30 0.96 -19.40
N PRO A 113 -1.75 1.08 -20.61
CA PRO A 113 -2.19 0.31 -21.78
C PRO A 113 -1.99 -1.20 -21.55
N GLY A 114 -3.06 -1.98 -21.65
CA GLY A 114 -3.03 -3.43 -21.38
C GLY A 114 -2.87 -3.80 -19.91
N GLY A 115 -2.99 -2.82 -19.01
CA GLY A 115 -3.03 -2.99 -17.56
C GLY A 115 -4.32 -2.43 -16.97
N GLU A 116 -4.27 -2.01 -15.70
CA GLU A 116 -5.45 -1.48 -14.99
C GLU A 116 -5.70 0.01 -15.28
N SER A 117 -6.97 0.39 -15.32
CA SER A 117 -7.40 1.80 -15.26
C SER A 117 -7.44 2.30 -13.80
N PRO A 118 -7.46 3.63 -13.58
CA PRO A 118 -7.65 4.21 -12.25
C PRO A 118 -8.92 3.70 -11.55
N GLU A 119 -10.01 3.55 -12.31
CA GLU A 119 -11.31 3.09 -11.80
C GLU A 119 -11.26 1.62 -11.39
N ALA A 120 -10.56 0.77 -12.14
CA ALA A 120 -10.39 -0.65 -11.79
C ALA A 120 -9.61 -0.81 -10.48
N VAL A 121 -8.53 -0.04 -10.30
CA VAL A 121 -7.76 -0.04 -9.05
C VAL A 121 -8.56 0.57 -7.90
N ALA A 122 -9.33 1.62 -8.14
CA ALA A 122 -10.22 2.20 -7.14
C ALA A 122 -11.29 1.19 -6.69
N ALA A 123 -11.90 0.47 -7.62
CA ALA A 123 -12.95 -0.51 -7.30
C ALA A 123 -12.41 -1.62 -6.37
N ARG A 124 -11.18 -2.15 -6.58
CA ARG A 124 -10.61 -3.15 -5.66
C ARG A 124 -10.15 -2.52 -4.33
N ALA A 125 -9.69 -1.28 -4.34
CA ALA A 125 -9.43 -0.54 -3.10
C ALA A 125 -10.71 -0.36 -2.27
N ASP A 126 -11.84 -0.02 -2.91
CA ASP A 126 -13.14 0.14 -2.25
C ASP A 126 -13.64 -1.19 -1.66
N ARG A 127 -13.48 -2.33 -2.37
CA ARG A 127 -13.81 -3.65 -1.81
C ARG A 127 -12.97 -3.97 -0.57
N PHE A 128 -11.67 -3.67 -0.58
CA PHE A 128 -10.81 -3.87 0.58
C PHE A 128 -11.23 -2.97 1.74
N ILE A 129 -11.49 -1.69 1.48
CA ILE A 129 -11.95 -0.72 2.49
C ILE A 129 -13.26 -1.18 3.14
N THR A 130 -14.22 -1.66 2.35
CA THR A 130 -15.50 -2.19 2.86
C THR A 130 -15.24 -3.33 3.86
N ARG A 131 -14.40 -4.31 3.49
CA ARG A 131 -14.05 -5.40 4.43
C ARG A 131 -13.39 -4.91 5.73
N VAL A 132 -12.51 -3.90 5.63
CA VAL A 132 -11.84 -3.34 6.82
C VAL A 132 -12.83 -2.61 7.72
N ARG A 133 -13.78 -1.86 7.15
CA ARG A 133 -14.77 -1.09 7.92
C ARG A 133 -15.72 -1.98 8.74
N ASP A 134 -15.86 -3.25 8.35
CA ASP A 134 -16.66 -4.24 9.08
C ASP A 134 -15.89 -4.89 10.25
N ILE A 135 -14.57 -4.63 10.38
CA ILE A 135 -13.73 -5.18 11.44
C ILE A 135 -13.70 -4.22 12.63
N SER A 136 -13.94 -4.76 13.85
CA SER A 136 -13.82 -4.00 15.09
C SER A 136 -12.38 -4.06 15.59
N GLY A 137 -11.67 -2.92 15.60
CA GLY A 137 -10.28 -2.80 16.07
C GLY A 137 -9.25 -2.55 14.96
N ASP A 138 -7.98 -2.56 15.33
CA ASP A 138 -6.87 -2.19 14.45
C ASP A 138 -6.54 -3.28 13.42
N VAL A 139 -6.43 -2.90 12.16
CA VAL A 139 -6.11 -3.76 11.01
C VAL A 139 -4.78 -3.37 10.41
N LEU A 140 -3.93 -4.35 10.08
CA LEU A 140 -2.65 -4.13 9.40
C LEU A 140 -2.69 -4.73 8.00
N ALA A 141 -2.20 -3.97 6.99
CA ALA A 141 -2.10 -4.45 5.61
C ALA A 141 -0.74 -4.13 5.00
N PHE A 142 -0.07 -5.16 4.47
CA PHE A 142 1.19 -5.05 3.73
C PHE A 142 0.94 -5.04 2.24
N SER A 143 1.44 -4.01 1.54
CA SER A 143 1.18 -3.86 0.12
C SER A 143 2.26 -3.01 -0.59
N SER A 144 1.91 -2.45 -1.74
CA SER A 144 2.77 -1.65 -2.62
C SER A 144 2.30 -0.20 -2.73
N ALA A 145 3.14 0.66 -3.32
CA ALA A 145 2.94 2.10 -3.23
C ALA A 145 1.64 2.61 -3.83
N HIS A 146 1.32 2.25 -5.09
CA HIS A 146 0.21 2.92 -5.79
C HIS A 146 -1.15 2.43 -5.33
N ILE A 147 -1.28 1.15 -4.94
CA ILE A 147 -2.52 0.67 -4.30
C ILE A 147 -2.71 1.26 -2.91
N ILE A 148 -1.65 1.39 -2.07
CA ILE A 148 -1.73 2.06 -0.77
C ILE A 148 -2.21 3.51 -0.92
N ARG A 149 -1.69 4.23 -1.91
CA ARG A 149 -2.08 5.61 -2.22
C ARG A 149 -3.53 5.70 -2.72
N MET A 150 -3.97 4.71 -3.50
CA MET A 150 -5.38 4.60 -3.92
C MET A 150 -6.29 4.34 -2.72
N ILE A 151 -5.92 3.40 -1.84
CA ILE A 151 -6.68 3.11 -0.61
C ILE A 151 -6.81 4.38 0.25
N ALA A 152 -5.73 5.17 0.42
CA ALA A 152 -5.80 6.41 1.17
C ALA A 152 -6.77 7.44 0.55
N ALA A 153 -6.71 7.63 -0.77
CA ALA A 153 -7.66 8.51 -1.46
C ALA A 153 -9.11 8.05 -1.29
N ARG A 154 -9.37 6.77 -1.52
CA ARG A 154 -10.72 6.18 -1.42
C ARG A 154 -11.25 6.14 0.01
N TRP A 155 -10.37 5.93 1.01
CA TRP A 155 -10.74 6.03 2.42
C TRP A 155 -11.35 7.38 2.77
N LEU A 156 -10.75 8.45 2.25
CA LEU A 156 -11.22 9.83 2.43
C LEU A 156 -12.40 10.23 1.52
N GLY A 157 -12.94 9.30 0.72
CA GLY A 157 -14.02 9.60 -0.24
C GLY A 157 -13.57 10.41 -1.47
N LEU A 158 -12.25 10.54 -1.68
CA LEU A 158 -11.71 11.31 -2.80
C LEU A 158 -11.74 10.49 -4.11
N PRO A 159 -11.77 11.16 -5.28
CA PRO A 159 -11.71 10.49 -6.58
C PRO A 159 -10.36 9.77 -6.78
N PRO A 160 -10.28 8.76 -7.68
CA PRO A 160 -9.05 7.99 -7.94
C PRO A 160 -7.82 8.83 -8.22
N GLY A 161 -7.99 9.94 -8.96
CA GLY A 161 -6.93 10.89 -9.29
C GLY A 161 -6.22 11.52 -8.09
N ALA A 162 -6.86 11.55 -6.92
CA ALA A 162 -6.26 12.08 -5.70
C ALA A 162 -5.13 11.20 -5.14
N GLY A 163 -5.06 9.93 -5.52
CA GLY A 163 -3.96 9.03 -5.12
C GLY A 163 -2.58 9.58 -5.45
N ARG A 164 -2.45 10.43 -6.48
CA ARG A 164 -1.19 11.09 -6.86
C ARG A 164 -0.57 11.96 -5.77
N PHE A 165 -1.35 12.47 -4.83
CA PHE A 165 -0.90 13.37 -3.77
C PHE A 165 -0.31 12.65 -2.55
N PHE A 166 -0.56 11.36 -2.40
CA PHE A 166 -0.16 10.57 -1.24
C PHE A 166 1.18 9.86 -1.48
N TYR A 167 2.30 10.57 -1.33
CA TYR A 167 3.62 9.93 -1.48
C TYR A 167 3.84 8.86 -0.42
N CYS A 168 4.42 7.71 -0.84
CA CYS A 168 4.60 6.55 0.03
C CYS A 168 6.00 5.94 -0.21
N ARG A 169 6.88 5.97 0.79
CA ARG A 169 8.24 5.39 0.76
C ARG A 169 8.20 3.90 1.03
N THR A 170 9.24 3.16 0.59
CA THR A 170 9.47 1.77 0.99
C THR A 170 9.61 1.65 2.51
N ALA A 171 9.09 0.57 3.09
CA ALA A 171 9.02 0.31 4.52
C ALA A 171 8.40 1.45 5.34
N SER A 172 7.52 2.26 4.74
CA SER A 172 6.75 3.28 5.45
C SER A 172 5.41 2.74 5.94
N VAL A 173 4.87 3.39 6.97
CA VAL A 173 3.52 3.14 7.50
C VAL A 173 2.67 4.39 7.37
N GLY A 174 1.42 4.20 6.92
CA GLY A 174 0.33 5.15 7.08
C GLY A 174 -0.72 4.58 8.04
N VAL A 175 -1.49 5.44 8.69
CA VAL A 175 -2.62 5.07 9.54
C VAL A 175 -3.84 5.87 9.12
N LEU A 176 -4.87 5.18 8.71
CA LEU A 176 -6.18 5.72 8.38
C LEU A 176 -7.15 5.41 9.51
N GLY A 177 -8.03 6.31 9.81
CA GLY A 177 -9.00 6.17 10.90
C GLY A 177 -10.20 7.08 10.72
N PHE A 178 -10.87 7.37 11.83
CA PHE A 178 -12.05 8.22 11.88
C PHE A 178 -11.95 9.15 13.09
N GLU A 179 -12.45 10.38 12.95
CA GLU A 179 -12.63 11.29 14.08
C GLU A 179 -13.98 11.06 14.77
N HIS A 180 -14.09 11.52 15.98
CA HIS A 180 -15.32 11.55 16.80
C HIS A 180 -16.08 10.22 16.86
N LYS A 181 -15.40 9.07 16.60
CA LYS A 181 -16.04 7.74 16.46
C LYS A 181 -17.15 7.74 15.41
N ASN A 182 -16.96 8.48 14.32
CA ASN A 182 -17.92 8.65 13.25
C ASN A 182 -17.35 8.16 11.91
N LEU A 183 -18.00 7.18 11.29
CA LEU A 183 -17.57 6.59 9.99
C LEU A 183 -17.67 7.59 8.81
N ASP A 184 -18.40 8.69 8.99
CA ASP A 184 -18.53 9.74 8.00
C ASP A 184 -17.41 10.81 8.10
N GLU A 185 -16.51 10.66 9.09
CA GLU A 185 -15.37 11.55 9.33
C GLU A 185 -14.03 10.83 9.16
N PRO A 186 -13.72 10.30 7.96
CA PRO A 186 -12.47 9.58 7.70
C PRO A 186 -11.27 10.52 7.73
N ILE A 187 -10.17 10.08 8.36
CA ILE A 187 -8.93 10.85 8.47
C ILE A 187 -7.69 10.03 8.11
N ILE A 188 -6.60 10.75 7.89
CA ILE A 188 -5.24 10.21 7.91
C ILE A 188 -4.58 10.62 9.24
N GLY A 189 -4.48 9.71 10.18
CA GLY A 189 -3.84 9.95 11.48
C GLY A 189 -2.31 9.98 11.40
N LEU A 190 -1.73 9.23 10.45
CA LEU A 190 -0.29 9.20 10.18
C LEU A 190 -0.06 8.91 8.70
N TRP A 191 0.96 9.54 8.07
CA TRP A 191 1.29 9.22 6.69
C TRP A 191 2.78 9.14 6.43
N ASN A 192 3.17 8.11 5.65
CA ASN A 192 4.52 7.94 5.12
C ASN A 192 5.63 7.96 6.20
N HIS A 193 5.34 7.43 7.38
CA HIS A 193 6.29 7.37 8.46
C HIS A 193 7.28 6.22 8.24
N VAL A 194 8.57 6.55 8.17
CA VAL A 194 9.67 5.59 8.04
C VAL A 194 10.40 5.51 9.38
N VAL A 195 10.70 4.28 9.82
CA VAL A 195 11.59 4.07 10.97
C VAL A 195 12.99 4.49 10.56
N GLN A 196 13.55 5.51 11.21
CA GLN A 196 14.96 5.85 11.03
C GLN A 196 15.82 4.83 11.77
N PRO A 197 16.93 4.36 11.19
CA PRO A 197 17.92 3.59 11.94
C PRO A 197 18.30 4.35 13.21
N ARG A 198 18.37 3.65 14.33
CA ARG A 198 19.03 4.24 15.52
C ARG A 198 20.49 4.44 15.15
N GLY A 199 20.95 5.67 15.13
CA GLY A 199 22.36 6.02 15.03
C GLY A 199 23.16 5.46 16.20
#